data_7ccf1e6658c363452aab49fc14efd6c2
#
_entry.id   7ccf1e6658c363452aab49fc14efd6c2
#
_cell.length_a   1.000
_cell.length_b   1.000
_cell.length_c   1.000
_cell.angle_alpha   90.00
_cell.angle_beta   90.00
_cell.angle_gamma   90.00
#
_symmetry.space_group_name_H-M   'P 1'
#
loop_
_entity.id
_entity.type
_entity.pdbx_description
1 polymer ?
#
loop_
_entity_poly.entity_id
_entity_poly.type
_entity_poly.pdbx_seq_one_letter_code
_entity_poly.pdbx_strand_id
1 'polypeptide(L)'
;MPTVIGHHDVKDKDHWLASPKREEFFGPLGVTNIRTFVDPQNPTRVAVLMDVADMDAVMAAMQTEAAAAAMEYDGVLPDTLVILVEA
;
A
#
# COMPACT_ATOMS: atom_id res chain seq x y z
N MET A 1 -4.29 -6.47 16.72
CA MET A 1 -4.25 -5.78 15.42
C MET A 1 -3.06 -6.31 14.63
N PRO A 2 -3.28 -6.98 13.51
CA PRO A 2 -2.16 -7.48 12.72
C PRO A 2 -1.40 -6.33 12.06
N THR A 3 -0.09 -6.52 11.98
CA THR A 3 0.76 -5.67 11.16
C THR A 3 0.86 -6.29 9.77
N VAL A 4 0.75 -5.48 8.75
CA VAL A 4 0.70 -5.91 7.35
C VAL A 4 1.82 -5.23 6.58
N ILE A 5 2.48 -5.99 5.72
CA ILE A 5 3.46 -5.47 4.77
C ILE A 5 2.92 -5.68 3.37
N GLY A 6 2.83 -4.60 2.58
CA GLY A 6 2.57 -4.69 1.15
C GLY A 6 3.80 -4.22 0.41
N HIS A 7 4.40 -5.06 -0.44
CA HIS A 7 5.53 -4.61 -1.25
C HIS A 7 5.23 -4.79 -2.74
N HIS A 8 5.80 -3.92 -3.53
CA HIS A 8 5.54 -3.87 -4.96
C HIS A 8 6.58 -2.99 -5.66
N ASP A 9 6.53 -2.96 -6.97
CA ASP A 9 7.31 -2.02 -7.78
C ASP A 9 6.43 -0.84 -8.16
N VAL A 10 7.07 0.32 -8.36
CA VAL A 10 6.41 1.56 -8.80
C VAL A 10 7.14 2.17 -10.00
N LYS A 11 6.41 2.97 -10.77
CA LYS A 11 6.97 3.67 -11.93
C LYS A 11 7.85 4.83 -11.52
N ASP A 12 7.46 5.54 -10.45
CA ASP A 12 8.16 6.73 -9.96
C ASP A 12 8.06 6.78 -8.43
N LYS A 13 9.18 6.51 -7.78
CA LYS A 13 9.29 6.48 -6.33
C LYS A 13 8.89 7.82 -5.69
N ASP A 14 9.34 8.93 -6.23
CA ASP A 14 9.10 10.24 -5.63
C ASP A 14 7.64 10.62 -5.70
N HIS A 15 6.99 10.32 -6.82
CA HIS A 15 5.54 10.52 -6.95
C HIS A 15 4.78 9.64 -5.94
N TRP A 16 5.18 8.37 -5.81
CA TRP A 16 4.55 7.43 -4.88
C TRP A 16 4.70 7.90 -3.43
N LEU A 17 5.90 8.36 -3.04
CA LEU A 17 6.14 8.85 -1.68
C LEU A 17 5.32 10.11 -1.36
N ALA A 18 5.15 11.00 -2.34
CA ALA A 18 4.43 12.25 -2.16
C ALA A 18 2.91 12.09 -2.21
N SER A 19 2.40 10.95 -2.67
CA SER A 19 0.97 10.76 -2.88
C SER A 19 0.20 10.69 -1.56
N PRO A 20 -0.95 11.39 -1.44
CA PRO A 20 -1.83 11.27 -0.29
C PRO A 20 -2.80 10.08 -0.38
N LYS A 21 -2.80 9.35 -1.50
CA LYS A 21 -3.83 8.33 -1.78
C LYS A 21 -3.83 7.18 -0.77
N ARG A 22 -2.66 6.78 -0.27
CA ARG A 22 -2.59 5.71 0.74
C ARG A 22 -3.39 6.05 1.98
N GLU A 23 -3.14 7.24 2.53
CA GLU A 23 -3.83 7.68 3.75
C GLU A 23 -5.30 7.93 3.49
N GLU A 24 -5.65 8.52 2.35
CA GLU A 24 -7.02 8.76 1.96
C GLU A 24 -7.81 7.45 1.81
N PHE A 25 -7.17 6.41 1.26
CA PHE A 25 -7.81 5.13 1.03
C PHE A 25 -7.91 4.30 2.31
N PHE A 26 -6.80 4.17 3.05
CA PHE A 26 -6.71 3.29 4.21
C PHE A 26 -7.21 3.91 5.50
N GLY A 27 -7.12 5.24 5.65
CA GLY A 27 -7.55 5.92 6.88
C GLY A 27 -8.98 5.57 7.30
N PRO A 28 -9.98 5.68 6.40
CA PRO A 28 -11.37 5.35 6.74
C PRO A 28 -11.60 3.87 7.08
N LEU A 29 -10.66 3.00 6.72
CA LEU A 29 -10.72 1.57 7.03
C LEU A 29 -10.14 1.21 8.40
N GLY A 30 -9.72 2.21 9.18
CA GLY A 30 -9.13 1.98 10.50
C GLY A 30 -7.67 1.56 10.46
N VAL A 31 -6.97 1.80 9.36
CA VAL A 31 -5.54 1.52 9.23
C VAL A 31 -4.75 2.64 9.90
N THR A 32 -3.74 2.27 10.69
CA THR A 32 -2.87 3.22 11.42
C THR A 32 -1.39 2.87 11.22
N ASN A 33 -0.52 3.78 11.64
CA ASN A 33 0.94 3.59 11.58
C ASN A 33 1.45 3.21 10.18
N ILE A 34 0.97 3.92 9.18
CA ILE A 34 1.41 3.70 7.80
C ILE A 34 2.83 4.21 7.64
N ARG A 35 3.75 3.30 7.31
CA ARG A 35 5.16 3.63 7.08
C ARG A 35 5.59 3.13 5.72
N THR A 36 6.41 3.90 5.04
CA THR A 36 6.87 3.59 3.68
C THR A 36 8.36 3.30 3.68
N PHE A 37 8.77 2.37 2.83
CA PHE A 37 10.14 1.93 2.70
C PHE A 37 10.53 1.87 1.23
N VAL A 38 11.78 2.18 0.94
CA VAL A 38 12.33 2.11 -0.41
C VAL A 38 13.59 1.26 -0.37
N ASP A 39 13.74 0.37 -1.36
CA ASP A 39 14.97 -0.40 -1.52
C ASP A 39 16.09 0.53 -1.97
N PRO A 40 17.15 0.72 -1.18
CA PRO A 40 18.22 1.67 -1.54
C PRO A 40 19.03 1.23 -2.77
N GLN A 41 18.95 -0.04 -3.14
CA GLN A 41 19.66 -0.58 -4.31
C GLN A 41 18.79 -0.65 -5.55
N ASN A 42 17.46 -0.62 -5.37
CA ASN A 42 16.50 -0.65 -6.47
C ASN A 42 15.35 0.29 -6.15
N PRO A 43 15.44 1.58 -6.54
CA PRO A 43 14.46 2.59 -6.10
C PRO A 43 13.06 2.42 -6.66
N THR A 44 12.81 1.48 -7.57
CA THR A 44 11.46 1.15 -8.00
C THR A 44 10.77 0.15 -7.06
N ARG A 45 11.54 -0.50 -6.19
CA ARG A 45 10.99 -1.47 -5.23
C ARG A 45 10.70 -0.79 -3.91
N VAL A 46 9.44 -0.84 -3.49
CA VAL A 46 8.98 -0.15 -2.29
C VAL A 46 8.10 -1.06 -1.45
N ALA A 47 7.88 -0.65 -0.20
CA ALA A 47 6.99 -1.36 0.71
C ALA A 47 6.22 -0.38 1.59
N VAL A 48 5.05 -0.83 2.03
CA VAL A 48 4.22 -0.16 3.02
C VAL A 48 4.04 -1.10 4.21
N LEU A 49 4.27 -0.60 5.40
CA LEU A 49 3.99 -1.32 6.64
C LEU A 49 2.90 -0.57 7.37
N MET A 50 1.88 -1.28 7.84
CA MET A 50 0.72 -0.66 8.49
C MET A 50 0.07 -1.59 9.49
N ASP A 51 -0.60 -1.01 10.47
CA ASP A 51 -1.42 -1.75 11.44
C ASP A 51 -2.87 -1.72 10.97
N VAL A 52 -3.49 -2.89 10.92
CA VAL A 52 -4.84 -3.07 10.36
C VAL A 52 -5.78 -3.60 11.43
N ALA A 53 -6.84 -2.85 11.73
CA ALA A 53 -7.83 -3.27 12.72
C ALA A 53 -8.77 -4.36 12.18
N ASP A 54 -9.11 -4.30 10.89
CA ASP A 54 -10.06 -5.22 10.26
C ASP A 54 -9.52 -5.64 8.88
N MET A 55 -8.85 -6.80 8.85
CA MET A 55 -8.29 -7.35 7.62
C MET A 55 -9.36 -7.63 6.56
N ASP A 56 -10.52 -8.12 6.97
CA ASP A 56 -11.59 -8.44 6.02
C ASP A 56 -12.07 -7.18 5.30
N ALA A 57 -12.20 -6.06 6.02
CA ALA A 57 -12.57 -4.78 5.42
C ALA A 57 -11.51 -4.29 4.43
N VAL A 58 -10.24 -4.41 4.78
CA VAL A 58 -9.14 -4.01 3.91
C VAL A 58 -9.09 -4.88 2.65
N MET A 59 -9.20 -6.20 2.80
CA MET A 59 -9.16 -7.11 1.65
C MET A 59 -10.36 -6.88 0.72
N ALA A 60 -11.53 -6.61 1.27
CA ALA A 60 -12.71 -6.27 0.47
C ALA A 60 -12.51 -4.95 -0.27
N ALA A 61 -11.96 -3.94 0.41
CA ALA A 61 -11.68 -2.63 -0.20
C ALA A 61 -10.67 -2.71 -1.34
N MET A 62 -9.68 -3.62 -1.23
CA MET A 62 -8.67 -3.82 -2.28
C MET A 62 -9.24 -4.39 -3.58
N GLN A 63 -10.45 -4.93 -3.55
CA GLN A 63 -11.13 -5.47 -4.73
C GLN A 63 -11.98 -4.42 -5.44
N THR A 64 -11.99 -3.18 -4.98
CA THR A 64 -12.83 -2.11 -5.53
C THR A 64 -12.14 -1.34 -6.65
N GLU A 65 -12.94 -0.64 -7.46
CA GLU A 65 -12.41 0.27 -8.47
C GLU A 65 -11.63 1.42 -7.85
N ALA A 66 -12.03 1.85 -6.66
CA ALA A 66 -11.32 2.91 -5.94
C ALA A 66 -9.88 2.50 -5.61
N ALA A 67 -9.67 1.24 -5.21
CA ALA A 67 -8.33 0.71 -4.98
C ALA A 67 -7.50 0.69 -6.26
N ALA A 68 -8.10 0.22 -7.35
CA ALA A 68 -7.42 0.18 -8.65
C ALA A 68 -7.04 1.59 -9.11
N ALA A 69 -7.94 2.56 -8.95
CA ALA A 69 -7.67 3.94 -9.32
C ALA A 69 -6.56 4.57 -8.47
N ALA A 70 -6.52 4.27 -7.18
CA ALA A 70 -5.48 4.77 -6.28
C ALA A 70 -4.11 4.19 -6.66
N MET A 71 -4.05 2.89 -6.95
CA MET A 71 -2.82 2.24 -7.40
C MET A 71 -2.33 2.78 -8.73
N GLU A 72 -3.24 3.02 -9.67
CA GLU A 72 -2.90 3.60 -10.96
C GLU A 72 -2.35 5.02 -10.81
N TYR A 73 -2.98 5.84 -9.99
CA TYR A 73 -2.50 7.19 -9.68
C TYR A 73 -1.08 7.15 -9.12
N ASP A 74 -0.82 6.24 -8.19
CA ASP A 74 0.48 6.12 -7.52
C ASP A 74 1.55 5.46 -8.39
N GLY A 75 1.19 4.93 -9.55
CA GLY A 75 2.12 4.23 -10.43
C GLY A 75 2.54 2.86 -9.91
N VAL A 76 1.70 2.23 -9.10
CA VAL A 76 1.95 0.87 -8.61
C VAL A 76 1.78 -0.12 -9.76
N LEU A 77 2.74 -1.04 -9.90
CA LEU A 77 2.66 -2.13 -10.85
C LEU A 77 1.94 -3.31 -10.19
N PRO A 78 0.64 -3.53 -10.50
CA PRO A 78 -0.18 -4.46 -9.71
C PRO A 78 0.30 -5.91 -9.74
N ASP A 79 0.95 -6.32 -10.82
CA ASP A 79 1.46 -7.68 -10.95
C ASP A 79 2.61 -7.98 -9.97
N THR A 80 3.20 -6.94 -9.38
CA THR A 80 4.31 -7.08 -8.44
C THR A 80 3.86 -7.03 -6.99
N LEU A 81 2.58 -6.76 -6.74
CA LEU A 81 2.06 -6.58 -5.38
C LEU A 81 2.01 -7.90 -4.62
N VAL A 82 2.65 -7.90 -3.45
CA VAL A 82 2.60 -9.02 -2.48
C VAL A 82 2.18 -8.45 -1.14
N ILE A 83 1.19 -9.07 -0.50
CA ILE A 83 0.71 -8.68 0.81
C ILE A 83 1.03 -9.79 1.79
N LEU A 84 1.73 -9.43 2.86
CA LEU A 84 2.10 -10.34 3.94
C LEU A 84 1.45 -9.84 5.24
N VAL A 85 0.85 -10.76 5.97
CA VAL A 85 0.23 -10.46 7.27
C VAL A 85 1.08 -11.07 8.37
N GLU A 86 1.28 -10.34 9.44
CA GLU A 86 2.04 -10.82 10.58
C GLU A 86 1.48 -12.15 11.09
N ALA A 87 2.35 -13.13 11.26
CA ALA A 87 1.96 -14.47 11.70
C ALA A 87 1.80 -14.58 13.22
#